data_1d39892cc2186cfd1586da0ef61fe71a
#
_entry.id   1d39892cc2186cfd1586da0ef61fe71a
#
_cell.length_a   1.000
_cell.length_b   1.000
_cell.length_c   1.000
_cell.angle_alpha   90.00
_cell.angle_beta   90.00
_cell.angle_gamma   90.00
#
_symmetry.space_group_name_H-M   'P 1'
#
loop_
_entity.id
_entity.type
_entity.pdbx_description
1 polymer ?
#
loop_
_entity_poly.entity_id
_entity_poly.type
_entity_poly.pdbx_seq_one_letter_code
_entity_poly.pdbx_strand_id
1 'polypeptide(L)'
;MKDVIIIGLGASGISAAIYAKRSGLDVAVINFGMPGGIINTSSIVENYPGIKKITGSDLAFNLFDHFNSLNIPLYNEEVIDIIDGEIKKVITTKNEYKAKKVIICSGRKPKKLGIKNEDKYIGRGISYCATCDGNFYKNKNVCIVGGGNSALESALYLSNICKKVYIIVRKDKFIGDNSLIKSIQNKENVVIKFNTIIESINGVDYVESIRTNNEEIDLNGIFVNIGYEPSINILKNLNLKMDNNYIIVNKNMETSVKGIYAAGDIIKKDLYQLVTAVSEGAIAATNVFKSIKE
;
A
#
# COMPACT_ATOMS: atom_id res chain seq x y z
N MET A 1 19.36 9.24 -20.41
CA MET A 1 18.91 7.84 -20.40
C MET A 1 19.54 7.18 -19.17
N LYS A 2 18.77 6.45 -18.36
CA LYS A 2 19.24 5.79 -17.15
C LYS A 2 19.62 4.32 -17.41
N ASP A 3 20.47 3.76 -16.56
CA ASP A 3 20.66 2.31 -16.57
C ASP A 3 19.41 1.60 -16.06
N VAL A 4 18.81 2.11 -14.98
CA VAL A 4 17.57 1.58 -14.41
C VAL A 4 16.67 2.68 -13.88
N ILE A 5 15.36 2.52 -14.13
CA ILE A 5 14.31 3.29 -13.46
C ILE A 5 13.55 2.35 -12.53
N ILE A 6 13.35 2.80 -11.30
CA ILE A 6 12.57 2.10 -10.28
C ILE A 6 11.24 2.84 -10.11
N ILE A 7 10.12 2.12 -10.17
CA ILE A 7 8.77 2.67 -10.04
C ILE A 7 8.20 2.30 -8.70
N GLY A 8 7.97 3.31 -7.85
CA GLY A 8 7.50 3.16 -6.47
C GLY A 8 8.62 3.18 -5.45
N LEU A 9 8.39 3.87 -4.33
CA LEU A 9 9.34 4.07 -3.24
C LEU A 9 8.79 3.51 -1.90
N GLY A 10 8.20 2.32 -1.98
CA GLY A 10 7.96 1.46 -0.82
C GLY A 10 9.23 0.70 -0.44
N ALA A 11 9.12 -0.25 0.49
CA ALA A 11 10.25 -1.02 1.00
C ALA A 11 11.08 -1.70 -0.10
N SER A 12 10.43 -2.32 -1.10
CA SER A 12 11.11 -2.96 -2.23
C SER A 12 11.82 -1.96 -3.12
N GLY A 13 11.18 -0.82 -3.41
CA GLY A 13 11.76 0.23 -4.24
C GLY A 13 12.95 0.91 -3.59
N ILE A 14 12.87 1.20 -2.30
CA ILE A 14 13.99 1.74 -1.51
C ILE A 14 15.16 0.77 -1.53
N SER A 15 14.91 -0.52 -1.23
CA SER A 15 15.95 -1.55 -1.26
C SER A 15 16.57 -1.68 -2.65
N ALA A 16 15.76 -1.74 -3.71
CA ALA A 16 16.25 -1.81 -5.08
C ALA A 16 17.13 -0.60 -5.43
N ALA A 17 16.72 0.61 -5.04
CA ALA A 17 17.46 1.84 -5.30
C ALA A 17 18.84 1.85 -4.59
N ILE A 18 18.87 1.43 -3.33
CA ILE A 18 20.10 1.32 -2.55
C ILE A 18 21.08 0.35 -3.23
N TYR A 19 20.63 -0.86 -3.57
CA TYR A 19 21.48 -1.89 -4.17
C TYR A 19 21.95 -1.49 -5.58
N ALA A 20 21.07 -0.93 -6.42
CA ALA A 20 21.42 -0.46 -7.75
C ALA A 20 22.47 0.66 -7.69
N LYS A 21 22.28 1.66 -6.81
CA LYS A 21 23.25 2.76 -6.62
C LYS A 21 24.61 2.26 -6.12
N ARG A 22 24.62 1.39 -5.12
CA ARG A 22 25.86 0.80 -4.59
C ARG A 22 26.59 -0.08 -5.60
N SER A 23 25.91 -0.64 -6.59
CA SER A 23 26.52 -1.37 -7.72
C SER A 23 27.07 -0.44 -8.81
N GLY A 24 26.93 0.88 -8.67
CA GLY A 24 27.45 1.87 -9.62
C GLY A 24 26.54 2.14 -10.83
N LEU A 25 25.27 1.69 -10.79
CA LEU A 25 24.33 1.99 -11.85
C LEU A 25 23.84 3.46 -11.82
N ASP A 26 23.56 4.03 -12.99
CA ASP A 26 22.84 5.29 -13.10
C ASP A 26 21.34 5.06 -12.88
N VAL A 27 20.89 5.36 -11.66
CA VAL A 27 19.54 5.07 -11.15
C VAL A 27 18.69 6.32 -11.08
N ALA A 28 17.41 6.17 -11.35
CA ALA A 28 16.38 7.14 -10.96
C ALA A 28 15.18 6.41 -10.37
N VAL A 29 14.45 7.09 -9.49
CA VAL A 29 13.20 6.59 -8.92
C VAL A 29 12.06 7.52 -9.31
N ILE A 30 10.93 6.93 -9.69
CA ILE A 30 9.68 7.64 -9.92
C ILE A 30 8.67 7.13 -8.89
N ASN A 31 8.14 8.04 -8.08
CA ASN A 31 7.17 7.72 -7.05
C ASN A 31 6.07 8.76 -7.03
N PHE A 32 4.86 8.36 -6.73
CA PHE A 32 3.75 9.28 -6.51
C PHE A 32 3.20 9.10 -5.09
N GLY A 33 3.07 10.22 -4.38
CA GLY A 33 2.65 10.22 -2.98
C GLY A 33 3.79 10.00 -1.99
N MET A 34 3.43 9.61 -0.76
CA MET A 34 4.36 9.51 0.36
C MET A 34 5.32 8.31 0.21
N PRO A 35 6.65 8.52 0.37
CA PRO A 35 7.62 7.43 0.45
C PRO A 35 7.32 6.45 1.59
N GLY A 36 7.79 5.19 1.46
CA GLY A 36 7.53 4.13 2.44
C GLY A 36 6.35 3.23 2.09
N GLY A 37 5.37 3.74 1.31
CA GLY A 37 4.21 2.95 0.88
C GLY A 37 3.36 2.46 2.06
N ILE A 38 2.89 1.22 2.02
CA ILE A 38 1.97 0.63 3.01
C ILE A 38 2.55 0.62 4.44
N ILE A 39 3.86 0.65 4.63
CA ILE A 39 4.48 0.67 5.97
C ILE A 39 3.95 1.85 6.79
N ASN A 40 3.71 3.00 6.18
CA ASN A 40 3.18 4.19 6.85
C ASN A 40 1.83 3.93 7.56
N THR A 41 1.07 2.95 7.11
CA THR A 41 -0.25 2.63 7.67
C THR A 41 -0.21 1.65 8.84
N SER A 42 0.97 1.07 9.12
CA SER A 42 1.14 0.14 10.25
C SER A 42 1.30 0.91 11.55
N SER A 43 0.50 0.57 12.57
CA SER A 43 0.60 1.18 13.89
C SER A 43 1.95 0.85 14.55
N ILE A 44 2.32 -0.43 14.51
CA ILE A 44 3.55 -0.96 15.09
C ILE A 44 4.10 -2.06 14.19
N VAL A 45 5.43 -2.10 14.07
CA VAL A 45 6.20 -3.15 13.39
C VAL A 45 7.10 -3.81 14.44
N GLU A 46 6.92 -5.12 14.67
CA GLU A 46 7.67 -5.94 15.64
C GLU A 46 8.30 -7.17 14.98
N ASN A 47 8.10 -7.35 13.68
CA ASN A 47 8.54 -8.54 12.93
C ASN A 47 9.61 -8.22 11.87
N TYR A 48 10.30 -7.10 11.99
CA TYR A 48 11.42 -6.76 11.12
C TYR A 48 12.75 -7.02 11.86
N PRO A 49 13.57 -7.96 11.39
CA PRO A 49 14.83 -8.34 12.07
C PRO A 49 15.75 -7.14 12.30
N GLY A 50 16.27 -7.00 13.52
CA GLY A 50 17.11 -5.89 13.93
C GLY A 50 16.36 -4.73 14.59
N ILE A 51 15.02 -4.71 14.51
CA ILE A 51 14.16 -3.71 15.14
C ILE A 51 13.15 -4.43 16.03
N LYS A 52 13.25 -4.25 17.36
CA LYS A 52 12.33 -4.92 18.29
C LYS A 52 10.91 -4.36 18.20
N LYS A 53 10.79 -3.03 18.08
CA LYS A 53 9.52 -2.33 18.02
C LYS A 53 9.71 -0.91 17.49
N ILE A 54 8.90 -0.53 16.49
CA ILE A 54 8.92 0.80 15.89
C ILE A 54 7.53 1.09 15.30
N THR A 55 7.14 2.35 15.17
CA THR A 55 5.95 2.69 14.38
C THR A 55 6.22 2.53 12.88
N GLY A 56 5.18 2.24 12.10
CA GLY A 56 5.34 2.12 10.66
C GLY A 56 5.83 3.41 10.02
N SER A 57 5.35 4.56 10.49
CA SER A 57 5.79 5.89 10.01
C SER A 57 7.26 6.17 10.30
N ASP A 58 7.74 5.87 11.50
CA ASP A 58 9.16 6.07 11.84
C ASP A 58 10.06 5.12 11.04
N LEU A 59 9.62 3.87 10.83
CA LEU A 59 10.36 2.94 9.98
C LEU A 59 10.39 3.40 8.53
N ALA A 60 9.28 3.87 7.99
CA ALA A 60 9.21 4.43 6.64
C ALA A 60 10.14 5.64 6.50
N PHE A 61 10.15 6.52 7.51
CA PHE A 61 11.06 7.67 7.56
C PHE A 61 12.53 7.23 7.56
N ASN A 62 12.92 6.28 8.41
CA ASN A 62 14.30 5.77 8.47
C ASN A 62 14.76 5.15 7.14
N LEU A 63 13.88 4.40 6.48
CA LEU A 63 14.17 3.83 5.16
C LEU A 63 14.32 4.92 4.09
N PHE A 64 13.49 5.94 4.13
CA PHE A 64 13.53 7.06 3.20
C PHE A 64 14.76 7.95 3.44
N ASP A 65 15.14 8.19 4.69
CA ASP A 65 16.34 8.93 5.04
C ASP A 65 17.61 8.24 4.51
N HIS A 66 17.69 6.91 4.65
CA HIS A 66 18.77 6.13 4.05
C HIS A 66 18.80 6.27 2.51
N PHE A 67 17.64 6.22 1.84
CA PHE A 67 17.56 6.46 0.41
C PHE A 67 18.08 7.86 0.04
N ASN A 68 17.67 8.90 0.75
CA ASN A 68 18.06 10.27 0.51
C ASN A 68 19.58 10.49 0.64
N SER A 69 20.23 9.80 1.58
CA SER A 69 21.68 9.89 1.78
C SER A 69 22.51 9.47 0.55
N LEU A 70 21.91 8.76 -0.40
CA LEU A 70 22.56 8.28 -1.62
C LEU A 70 22.44 9.24 -2.81
N ASN A 71 21.74 10.36 -2.67
CA ASN A 71 21.53 11.36 -3.72
C ASN A 71 21.03 10.76 -5.04
N ILE A 72 20.07 9.83 -4.95
CA ILE A 72 19.42 9.23 -6.12
C ILE A 72 18.33 10.19 -6.61
N PRO A 73 18.26 10.53 -7.92
CA PRO A 73 17.18 11.34 -8.45
C PRO A 73 15.81 10.72 -8.16
N LEU A 74 14.95 11.51 -7.50
CA LEU A 74 13.56 11.14 -7.19
C LEU A 74 12.61 12.09 -7.92
N TYR A 75 11.72 11.54 -8.74
CA TYR A 75 10.68 12.29 -9.43
C TYR A 75 9.33 11.99 -8.78
N ASN A 76 8.69 13.04 -8.24
CA ASN A 76 7.35 12.92 -7.65
C ASN A 76 6.29 13.08 -8.74
N GLU A 77 6.06 12.01 -9.48
CA GLU A 77 5.17 11.95 -10.64
C GLU A 77 4.43 10.62 -10.68
N GLU A 78 3.18 10.65 -11.14
CA GLU A 78 2.41 9.44 -11.35
C GLU A 78 2.80 8.78 -12.67
N VAL A 79 3.24 7.52 -12.62
CA VAL A 79 3.47 6.70 -13.81
C VAL A 79 2.11 6.26 -14.34
N ILE A 80 1.88 6.47 -15.64
CA ILE A 80 0.64 6.09 -16.32
C ILE A 80 0.81 4.94 -17.29
N ASP A 81 2.05 4.73 -17.78
CA ASP A 81 2.34 3.65 -18.73
C ASP A 81 3.83 3.27 -18.74
N ILE A 82 4.11 2.05 -19.21
CA ILE A 82 5.45 1.55 -19.48
C ILE A 82 5.44 0.92 -20.87
N ILE A 83 6.31 1.43 -21.75
CA ILE A 83 6.44 0.94 -23.11
C ILE A 83 7.69 0.06 -23.21
N ASP A 84 7.49 -1.18 -23.68
CA ASP A 84 8.57 -2.11 -23.95
C ASP A 84 9.33 -1.74 -25.24
N GLY A 85 10.56 -2.19 -25.35
CA GLY A 85 11.48 -2.00 -26.47
C GLY A 85 12.92 -2.25 -26.02
N GLU A 86 13.89 -2.09 -26.92
CA GLU A 86 15.31 -2.16 -26.56
C GLU A 86 15.64 -1.15 -25.46
N ILE A 87 15.10 0.07 -25.58
CA ILE A 87 15.09 1.11 -24.54
C ILE A 87 13.67 1.18 -24.00
N LYS A 88 13.54 0.95 -22.69
CA LYS A 88 12.26 1.06 -21.98
C LYS A 88 11.88 2.54 -21.79
N LYS A 89 10.60 2.85 -21.98
CA LYS A 89 10.07 4.20 -21.73
C LYS A 89 9.08 4.13 -20.59
N VAL A 90 9.26 4.99 -19.59
CA VAL A 90 8.32 5.17 -18.50
C VAL A 90 7.61 6.49 -18.70
N ILE A 91 6.31 6.42 -18.92
CA ILE A 91 5.46 7.58 -19.17
C ILE A 91 4.79 7.99 -17.85
N THR A 92 4.92 9.24 -17.51
CA THR A 92 4.26 9.83 -16.35
C THR A 92 3.21 10.86 -16.78
N THR A 93 2.50 11.42 -15.83
CA THR A 93 1.57 12.54 -16.05
C THR A 93 2.26 13.82 -16.55
N LYS A 94 3.59 13.91 -16.46
CA LYS A 94 4.36 15.13 -16.79
C LYS A 94 5.43 14.90 -17.86
N ASN A 95 6.09 13.74 -17.85
CA ASN A 95 7.31 13.51 -18.63
C ASN A 95 7.39 12.08 -19.20
N GLU A 96 8.31 11.88 -20.14
CA GLU A 96 8.78 10.57 -20.62
C GLU A 96 10.22 10.36 -20.14
N TYR A 97 10.49 9.21 -19.51
CA TYR A 97 11.81 8.80 -19.05
C TYR A 97 12.28 7.55 -19.79
N LYS A 98 13.58 7.49 -20.09
CA LYS A 98 14.20 6.37 -20.84
C LYS A 98 15.20 5.64 -19.97
N ALA A 99 15.14 4.31 -19.98
CA ALA A 99 16.10 3.44 -19.28
C ALA A 99 16.38 2.15 -20.04
N LYS A 100 17.54 1.53 -19.77
CA LYS A 100 17.84 0.19 -20.26
C LYS A 100 16.98 -0.86 -19.59
N LYS A 101 16.69 -0.71 -18.31
CA LYS A 101 15.92 -1.64 -17.47
C LYS A 101 14.92 -0.89 -16.59
N VAL A 102 13.85 -1.58 -16.19
CA VAL A 102 12.84 -1.06 -15.26
C VAL A 102 12.61 -2.07 -14.14
N ILE A 103 12.49 -1.58 -12.90
CA ILE A 103 12.04 -2.38 -11.75
C ILE A 103 10.71 -1.83 -11.26
N ILE A 104 9.67 -2.65 -11.32
CA ILE A 104 8.32 -2.31 -10.88
C ILE A 104 8.16 -2.64 -9.40
N CYS A 105 8.05 -1.62 -8.56
CA CYS A 105 7.88 -1.69 -7.11
C CYS A 105 6.60 -0.96 -6.65
N SER A 106 5.57 -0.94 -7.50
CA SER A 106 4.32 -0.18 -7.30
C SER A 106 3.44 -0.72 -6.15
N GLY A 107 3.76 -1.92 -5.66
CA GLY A 107 3.11 -2.51 -4.50
C GLY A 107 1.62 -2.76 -4.67
N ARG A 108 0.87 -2.58 -3.57
CA ARG A 108 -0.58 -2.73 -3.48
C ARG A 108 -1.23 -1.43 -3.05
N LYS A 109 -2.49 -1.24 -3.40
CA LYS A 109 -3.35 -0.15 -2.93
C LYS A 109 -4.52 -0.72 -2.13
N PRO A 110 -5.12 0.04 -1.22
CA PRO A 110 -6.33 -0.38 -0.52
C PRO A 110 -7.46 -0.67 -1.52
N LYS A 111 -8.24 -1.70 -1.24
CA LYS A 111 -9.48 -1.96 -1.97
C LYS A 111 -10.52 -0.93 -1.58
N LYS A 112 -11.24 -0.42 -2.59
CA LYS A 112 -12.39 0.45 -2.37
C LYS A 112 -13.62 -0.38 -1.99
N LEU A 113 -14.59 0.27 -1.35
CA LEU A 113 -15.89 -0.32 -1.05
C LEU A 113 -16.67 -0.65 -2.32
N GLY A 114 -16.45 0.13 -3.39
CA GLY A 114 -17.12 -0.02 -4.67
C GLY A 114 -18.54 0.55 -4.68
N ILE A 115 -18.86 1.47 -3.77
CA ILE A 115 -20.16 2.12 -3.67
C ILE A 115 -20.17 3.48 -4.36
N LYS A 116 -21.36 3.92 -4.76
CA LYS A 116 -21.55 5.18 -5.48
C LYS A 116 -21.01 6.37 -4.66
N ASN A 117 -20.31 7.27 -5.32
CA ASN A 117 -19.74 8.49 -4.74
C ASN A 117 -18.61 8.24 -3.70
N GLU A 118 -18.08 7.04 -3.54
CA GLU A 118 -16.97 6.78 -2.62
C GLU A 118 -15.81 7.75 -2.84
N ASP A 119 -15.41 7.97 -4.10
CA ASP A 119 -14.29 8.85 -4.45
C ASP A 119 -14.49 10.32 -4.01
N LYS A 120 -15.73 10.80 -3.94
CA LYS A 120 -16.05 12.14 -3.46
C LYS A 120 -15.63 12.36 -2.01
N TYR A 121 -15.72 11.30 -1.20
CA TYR A 121 -15.51 11.36 0.24
C TYR A 121 -14.12 10.91 0.67
N ILE A 122 -13.23 10.47 -0.24
CA ILE A 122 -11.83 10.17 0.09
C ILE A 122 -11.15 11.45 0.60
N GLY A 123 -10.61 11.41 1.84
CA GLY A 123 -10.09 12.58 2.53
C GLY A 123 -11.16 13.56 3.07
N ARG A 124 -12.43 13.24 2.85
CA ARG A 124 -13.59 14.01 3.36
C ARG A 124 -14.54 13.15 4.19
N GLY A 125 -13.97 12.22 4.92
CA GLY A 125 -14.69 11.26 5.76
C GLY A 125 -14.33 9.81 5.47
N ILE A 126 -13.81 9.47 4.28
CA ILE A 126 -13.24 8.14 4.01
C ILE A 126 -11.73 8.18 4.17
N SER A 127 -11.20 7.23 4.92
CA SER A 127 -9.76 6.98 5.11
C SER A 127 -9.45 5.49 4.97
N TYR A 128 -8.22 5.20 4.56
CA TYR A 128 -7.65 3.84 4.51
C TYR A 128 -6.54 3.64 5.56
N CYS A 129 -6.29 4.66 6.40
CA CYS A 129 -5.23 4.64 7.41
C CYS A 129 -5.74 5.21 8.74
N ALA A 130 -6.07 4.34 9.68
CA ALA A 130 -6.55 4.76 11.00
C ALA A 130 -5.48 5.52 11.80
N THR A 131 -4.22 5.12 11.70
CA THR A 131 -3.11 5.76 12.43
C THR A 131 -2.74 7.12 11.86
N CYS A 132 -2.92 7.34 10.54
CA CYS A 132 -2.66 8.61 9.89
C CYS A 132 -3.75 9.65 10.23
N ASP A 133 -5.01 9.26 10.08
CA ASP A 133 -6.14 10.19 10.06
C ASP A 133 -7.01 10.13 11.32
N GLY A 134 -6.81 9.13 12.20
CA GLY A 134 -7.68 8.90 13.35
C GLY A 134 -7.82 10.11 14.29
N ASN A 135 -6.78 10.90 14.44
CA ASN A 135 -6.81 12.09 15.30
C ASN A 135 -7.79 13.18 14.82
N PHE A 136 -8.12 13.26 13.53
CA PHE A 136 -9.15 14.18 13.01
C PHE A 136 -10.56 13.81 13.47
N TYR A 137 -10.73 12.58 13.98
CA TYR A 137 -12.00 12.03 14.45
C TYR A 137 -12.08 11.91 15.98
N LYS A 138 -11.22 12.60 16.70
CA LYS A 138 -11.26 12.63 18.17
C LYS A 138 -12.65 13.05 18.66
N ASN A 139 -13.21 12.26 19.59
CA ASN A 139 -14.55 12.46 20.17
C ASN A 139 -15.72 12.41 19.13
N LYS A 140 -15.50 11.86 17.93
CA LYS A 140 -16.53 11.68 16.90
C LYS A 140 -16.94 10.21 16.78
N ASN A 141 -18.04 9.97 16.08
CA ASN A 141 -18.47 8.62 15.73
C ASN A 141 -17.81 8.22 14.39
N VAL A 142 -17.27 7.01 14.33
CA VAL A 142 -16.64 6.49 13.13
C VAL A 142 -17.07 5.04 12.88
N CYS A 143 -16.93 4.57 11.64
CA CYS A 143 -17.00 3.15 11.39
C CYS A 143 -15.72 2.63 10.73
N ILE A 144 -15.47 1.33 10.94
CA ILE A 144 -14.44 0.56 10.28
C ILE A 144 -15.12 -0.53 9.48
N VAL A 145 -14.74 -0.67 8.22
CA VAL A 145 -15.27 -1.72 7.35
C VAL A 145 -14.20 -2.79 7.19
N GLY A 146 -14.48 -3.97 7.68
CA GLY A 146 -13.58 -5.13 7.62
C GLY A 146 -13.68 -6.03 8.83
N GLY A 147 -13.15 -7.25 8.73
CA GLY A 147 -13.21 -8.26 9.80
C GLY A 147 -11.91 -9.04 10.01
N GLY A 148 -10.81 -8.63 9.40
CA GLY A 148 -9.47 -9.19 9.59
C GLY A 148 -8.63 -8.38 10.58
N ASN A 149 -7.37 -8.81 10.79
CA ASN A 149 -6.44 -8.20 11.76
C ASN A 149 -6.32 -6.68 11.57
N SER A 150 -6.11 -6.19 10.35
CA SER A 150 -6.00 -4.75 10.09
C SER A 150 -7.23 -3.94 10.52
N ALA A 151 -8.43 -4.51 10.37
CA ALA A 151 -9.67 -3.86 10.84
C ALA A 151 -9.73 -3.84 12.37
N LEU A 152 -9.38 -4.95 13.03
CA LEU A 152 -9.37 -5.06 14.49
C LEU A 152 -8.32 -4.15 15.15
N GLU A 153 -7.11 -4.08 14.59
CA GLU A 153 -6.05 -3.16 15.04
C GLU A 153 -6.47 -1.70 14.89
N SER A 154 -7.06 -1.36 13.74
CA SER A 154 -7.61 -0.02 13.50
C SER A 154 -8.74 0.32 14.50
N ALA A 155 -9.60 -0.65 14.80
CA ALA A 155 -10.68 -0.49 15.77
C ALA A 155 -10.15 -0.28 17.19
N LEU A 156 -9.14 -1.02 17.60
CA LEU A 156 -8.48 -0.83 18.90
C LEU A 156 -7.85 0.56 19.00
N TYR A 157 -7.15 1.00 17.96
CA TYR A 157 -6.56 2.33 17.92
C TYR A 157 -7.63 3.43 18.04
N LEU A 158 -8.66 3.37 17.19
CA LEU A 158 -9.72 4.37 17.15
C LEU A 158 -10.62 4.36 18.41
N SER A 159 -10.80 3.20 19.04
CA SER A 159 -11.56 3.12 20.30
C SER A 159 -10.96 3.95 21.45
N ASN A 160 -9.66 4.24 21.41
CA ASN A 160 -9.00 5.07 22.41
C ASN A 160 -9.15 6.58 22.13
N ILE A 161 -9.64 6.98 20.95
CA ILE A 161 -9.66 8.38 20.49
C ILE A 161 -11.07 8.84 20.19
N CYS A 162 -11.88 7.97 19.59
CA CYS A 162 -13.22 8.30 19.10
C CYS A 162 -14.29 8.11 20.18
N LYS A 163 -15.40 8.83 20.05
CA LYS A 163 -16.56 8.70 20.93
C LYS A 163 -17.22 7.31 20.79
N LYS A 164 -17.41 6.85 19.56
CA LYS A 164 -18.00 5.56 19.23
C LYS A 164 -17.39 5.00 17.96
N VAL A 165 -17.12 3.69 17.95
CA VAL A 165 -16.56 2.98 16.81
C VAL A 165 -17.50 1.84 16.41
N TYR A 166 -18.04 1.91 15.21
CA TYR A 166 -18.81 0.81 14.61
C TYR A 166 -17.86 -0.07 13.79
N ILE A 167 -17.94 -1.39 13.95
CA ILE A 167 -17.22 -2.33 13.09
C ILE A 167 -18.24 -3.01 12.17
N ILE A 168 -18.15 -2.72 10.88
CA ILE A 168 -19.04 -3.26 9.86
C ILE A 168 -18.38 -4.48 9.23
N VAL A 169 -18.96 -5.64 9.45
CA VAL A 169 -18.42 -6.94 8.99
C VAL A 169 -19.45 -7.63 8.09
N ARG A 170 -19.06 -7.87 6.83
CA ARG A 170 -19.92 -8.54 5.85
C ARG A 170 -20.30 -9.99 6.23
N LYS A 171 -19.40 -10.67 6.95
CA LYS A 171 -19.59 -12.06 7.40
C LYS A 171 -20.25 -12.10 8.79
N ASP A 172 -20.64 -13.29 9.20
CA ASP A 172 -21.21 -13.59 10.51
C ASP A 172 -20.17 -13.62 11.66
N LYS A 173 -18.87 -13.51 11.32
CA LYS A 173 -17.78 -13.57 12.29
C LYS A 173 -16.53 -12.82 11.79
N PHE A 174 -15.64 -12.49 12.70
CA PHE A 174 -14.28 -12.06 12.40
C PHE A 174 -13.43 -13.20 11.83
N ILE A 175 -12.41 -12.82 11.03
CA ILE A 175 -11.38 -13.74 10.49
C ILE A 175 -9.99 -13.36 11.00
N GLY A 176 -9.91 -12.51 12.02
CA GLY A 176 -8.67 -12.08 12.66
C GLY A 176 -8.28 -12.91 13.88
N ASP A 177 -7.20 -12.53 14.52
CA ASP A 177 -6.62 -13.21 15.68
C ASP A 177 -7.53 -13.12 16.91
N ASN A 178 -7.66 -14.22 17.65
CA ASN A 178 -8.52 -14.31 18.82
C ASN A 178 -8.15 -13.30 19.93
N SER A 179 -6.88 -12.94 20.06
CA SER A 179 -6.42 -11.93 21.03
C SER A 179 -6.97 -10.54 20.71
N LEU A 180 -6.95 -10.16 19.43
CA LEU A 180 -7.51 -8.90 18.96
C LEU A 180 -9.03 -8.87 19.10
N ILE A 181 -9.70 -9.98 18.75
CA ILE A 181 -11.16 -10.12 18.89
C ILE A 181 -11.59 -9.92 20.35
N LYS A 182 -10.94 -10.58 21.28
CA LYS A 182 -11.21 -10.42 22.73
C LYS A 182 -10.99 -8.98 23.20
N SER A 183 -9.91 -8.36 22.75
CA SER A 183 -9.59 -6.97 23.11
C SER A 183 -10.67 -5.99 22.61
N ILE A 184 -11.21 -6.20 21.42
CA ILE A 184 -12.30 -5.39 20.86
C ILE A 184 -13.62 -5.62 21.59
N GLN A 185 -13.97 -6.86 21.93
CA GLN A 185 -15.20 -7.19 22.63
C GLN A 185 -15.29 -6.57 24.02
N ASN A 186 -14.14 -6.26 24.63
CA ASN A 186 -14.05 -5.62 25.96
C ASN A 186 -14.14 -4.08 25.89
N LYS A 187 -14.31 -3.48 24.72
CA LYS A 187 -14.40 -2.02 24.58
C LYS A 187 -15.86 -1.56 24.62
N GLU A 188 -16.21 -0.72 25.61
CA GLU A 188 -17.58 -0.22 25.82
C GLU A 188 -18.08 0.68 24.68
N ASN A 189 -17.18 1.41 24.02
CA ASN A 189 -17.51 2.32 22.94
C ASN A 189 -17.43 1.68 21.55
N VAL A 190 -17.25 0.36 21.45
CA VAL A 190 -17.24 -0.38 20.17
C VAL A 190 -18.55 -1.12 19.96
N VAL A 191 -19.14 -0.95 18.78
CA VAL A 191 -20.36 -1.65 18.36
C VAL A 191 -20.05 -2.50 17.14
N ILE A 192 -20.22 -3.82 17.25
CA ILE A 192 -19.96 -4.78 16.19
C ILE A 192 -21.25 -5.05 15.43
N LYS A 193 -21.21 -4.94 14.11
CA LYS A 193 -22.31 -5.20 13.18
C LYS A 193 -21.89 -6.31 12.21
N PHE A 194 -22.24 -7.54 12.50
CA PHE A 194 -22.08 -8.68 11.59
C PHE A 194 -23.17 -8.71 10.52
N ASN A 195 -22.92 -9.46 9.43
CA ASN A 195 -23.84 -9.58 8.29
C ASN A 195 -24.32 -8.22 7.75
N THR A 196 -23.41 -7.22 7.82
CA THR A 196 -23.74 -5.84 7.50
C THR A 196 -22.82 -5.34 6.38
N ILE A 197 -23.43 -4.67 5.38
CA ILE A 197 -22.73 -4.01 4.27
C ILE A 197 -23.19 -2.56 4.20
N ILE A 198 -22.32 -1.68 3.74
CA ILE A 198 -22.65 -0.29 3.43
C ILE A 198 -23.19 -0.25 2.01
N GLU A 199 -24.40 0.31 1.83
CA GLU A 199 -25.05 0.48 0.54
C GLU A 199 -24.84 1.87 -0.05
N SER A 200 -24.82 2.90 0.81
CA SER A 200 -24.56 4.27 0.41
C SER A 200 -23.94 5.11 1.52
N ILE A 201 -23.30 6.19 1.11
CA ILE A 201 -22.74 7.23 1.98
C ILE A 201 -23.50 8.51 1.73
N ASN A 202 -23.93 9.17 2.81
CA ASN A 202 -24.65 10.42 2.76
C ASN A 202 -23.80 11.54 3.38
N GLY A 203 -24.02 12.76 2.86
CA GLY A 203 -23.36 13.98 3.30
C GLY A 203 -23.26 15.01 2.18
N VAL A 204 -23.04 16.26 2.53
CA VAL A 204 -22.87 17.34 1.54
C VAL A 204 -21.39 17.43 1.14
N ASP A 205 -20.54 17.93 2.02
CA ASP A 205 -19.10 18.06 1.76
C ASP A 205 -18.28 16.96 2.41
N TYR A 206 -18.74 16.46 3.54
CA TYR A 206 -18.12 15.40 4.34
C TYR A 206 -19.12 14.28 4.58
N VAL A 207 -18.61 13.13 5.03
CA VAL A 207 -19.46 12.02 5.48
C VAL A 207 -20.25 12.46 6.72
N GLU A 208 -21.57 12.27 6.69
CA GLU A 208 -22.49 12.56 7.78
C GLU A 208 -23.22 11.31 8.27
N SER A 209 -23.58 10.40 7.38
CA SER A 209 -24.14 9.09 7.71
C SER A 209 -23.80 8.03 6.68
N ILE A 210 -24.02 6.79 7.04
CA ILE A 210 -24.03 5.63 6.12
C ILE A 210 -25.37 4.94 6.19
N ARG A 211 -25.84 4.47 5.03
CA ARG A 211 -26.93 3.51 4.98
C ARG A 211 -26.38 2.13 4.80
N THR A 212 -26.78 1.23 5.69
CA THR A 212 -26.47 -0.20 5.61
C THR A 212 -27.70 -0.97 5.15
N ASN A 213 -27.52 -2.26 4.85
CA ASN A 213 -28.65 -3.16 4.58
C ASN A 213 -29.61 -3.32 5.77
N ASN A 214 -29.29 -2.86 6.96
CA ASN A 214 -30.09 -3.02 8.17
C ASN A 214 -30.63 -1.71 8.73
N GLU A 215 -29.83 -0.62 8.66
CA GLU A 215 -30.15 0.64 9.33
C GLU A 215 -29.34 1.81 8.74
N GLU A 216 -29.70 3.03 9.09
CA GLU A 216 -28.89 4.22 8.87
C GLU A 216 -28.10 4.54 10.15
N ILE A 217 -26.83 4.94 10.01
CA ILE A 217 -25.93 5.23 11.12
C ILE A 217 -25.28 6.59 10.92
N ASP A 218 -25.51 7.51 11.83
CA ASP A 218 -24.86 8.82 11.86
C ASP A 218 -23.41 8.67 12.33
N LEU A 219 -22.49 9.14 11.48
CA LEU A 219 -21.04 9.09 11.77
C LEU A 219 -20.27 10.11 10.93
N ASN A 220 -19.07 10.39 11.34
CA ASN A 220 -18.23 11.41 10.73
C ASN A 220 -17.08 10.85 9.88
N GLY A 221 -16.81 9.54 10.00
CA GLY A 221 -15.69 8.93 9.28
C GLY A 221 -15.83 7.43 9.07
N ILE A 222 -15.30 6.97 7.95
CA ILE A 222 -15.29 5.58 7.49
C ILE A 222 -13.84 5.16 7.27
N PHE A 223 -13.38 4.15 7.97
CA PHE A 223 -12.06 3.55 7.79
C PHE A 223 -12.19 2.22 7.05
N VAL A 224 -11.65 2.15 5.84
CA VAL A 224 -11.83 0.99 4.96
C VAL A 224 -10.65 0.02 5.10
N ASN A 225 -10.89 -1.14 5.71
CA ASN A 225 -9.91 -2.19 5.98
C ASN A 225 -10.35 -3.55 5.40
N ILE A 226 -10.69 -3.57 4.11
CA ILE A 226 -11.19 -4.77 3.39
C ILE A 226 -10.10 -5.45 2.54
N GLY A 227 -8.84 -5.14 2.82
CA GLY A 227 -7.67 -5.69 2.15
C GLY A 227 -7.12 -4.77 1.05
N TYR A 228 -6.17 -5.34 0.30
CA TYR A 228 -5.40 -4.63 -0.71
C TYR A 228 -5.51 -5.34 -2.06
N GLU A 229 -5.21 -4.62 -3.13
CA GLU A 229 -5.09 -5.14 -4.49
C GLU A 229 -3.82 -4.61 -5.16
N PRO A 230 -3.19 -5.37 -6.08
CA PRO A 230 -1.98 -4.91 -6.75
C PRO A 230 -2.23 -3.67 -7.61
N SER A 231 -1.23 -2.77 -7.64
CA SER A 231 -1.30 -1.50 -8.38
C SER A 231 -0.91 -1.73 -9.86
N ILE A 232 -1.85 -2.22 -10.66
CA ILE A 232 -1.60 -2.70 -12.04
C ILE A 232 -1.93 -1.70 -13.14
N ASN A 233 -2.45 -0.52 -12.84
CA ASN A 233 -2.91 0.43 -13.86
C ASN A 233 -1.82 0.83 -14.88
N ILE A 234 -0.55 0.80 -14.44
CA ILE A 234 0.63 1.13 -15.23
C ILE A 234 1.13 0.00 -16.15
N LEU A 235 0.50 -1.18 -16.08
CA LEU A 235 0.98 -2.40 -16.73
C LEU A 235 0.20 -2.77 -18.00
N LYS A 236 -0.76 -1.94 -18.41
CA LYS A 236 -1.75 -2.27 -19.46
C LYS A 236 -1.13 -2.62 -20.81
N ASN A 237 -0.03 -1.95 -21.17
CA ASN A 237 0.66 -2.13 -22.44
C ASN A 237 1.84 -3.10 -22.37
N LEU A 238 2.08 -3.70 -21.20
CA LEU A 238 3.07 -4.75 -21.02
C LEU A 238 2.40 -6.12 -21.05
N ASN A 239 2.83 -6.98 -21.94
CA ASN A 239 2.35 -8.36 -22.01
C ASN A 239 2.98 -9.23 -20.91
N LEU A 240 2.69 -8.87 -19.66
CA LEU A 240 3.21 -9.55 -18.47
C LEU A 240 2.41 -10.82 -18.16
N LYS A 241 3.13 -11.88 -17.79
CA LYS A 241 2.52 -13.07 -17.21
C LYS A 241 2.03 -12.75 -15.79
N MET A 242 0.75 -12.95 -15.54
CA MET A 242 0.12 -12.59 -14.25
C MET A 242 -0.73 -13.74 -13.69
N ASP A 243 -0.88 -13.78 -12.37
CA ASP A 243 -1.83 -14.63 -11.64
C ASP A 243 -2.63 -13.76 -10.66
N ASN A 244 -3.96 -13.74 -10.79
CA ASN A 244 -4.86 -12.93 -9.97
C ASN A 244 -4.42 -11.46 -9.85
N ASN A 245 -4.01 -10.86 -10.97
CA ASN A 245 -3.47 -9.49 -11.07
C ASN A 245 -2.10 -9.27 -10.41
N TYR A 246 -1.41 -10.29 -9.92
CA TYR A 246 -0.03 -10.21 -9.45
C TYR A 246 0.94 -10.61 -10.57
N ILE A 247 2.06 -9.91 -10.69
CA ILE A 247 3.09 -10.20 -11.67
C ILE A 247 3.80 -11.52 -11.30
N ILE A 248 3.93 -12.43 -12.25
CA ILE A 248 4.74 -13.64 -12.09
C ILE A 248 6.19 -13.28 -12.46
N VAL A 249 7.11 -13.55 -11.54
CA VAL A 249 8.55 -13.37 -11.73
C VAL A 249 9.31 -14.68 -11.54
N ASN A 250 10.50 -14.77 -12.13
CA ASN A 250 11.43 -15.85 -11.85
C ASN A 250 12.23 -15.59 -10.56
N LYS A 251 13.15 -16.49 -10.18
CA LYS A 251 14.02 -16.37 -9.00
C LYS A 251 14.91 -15.12 -9.00
N ASN A 252 15.13 -14.52 -10.14
CA ASN A 252 15.94 -13.32 -10.34
C ASN A 252 15.07 -12.03 -10.32
N MET A 253 13.78 -12.13 -9.98
CA MET A 253 12.79 -11.05 -10.02
C MET A 253 12.54 -10.52 -11.44
N GLU A 254 12.92 -11.23 -12.50
CA GLU A 254 12.63 -10.86 -13.88
C GLU A 254 11.23 -11.33 -14.26
N THR A 255 10.50 -10.47 -14.97
CA THR A 255 9.16 -10.76 -15.48
C THR A 255 9.23 -11.56 -16.79
N SER A 256 8.08 -11.83 -17.40
CA SER A 256 8.01 -12.43 -18.76
C SER A 256 8.49 -11.49 -19.87
N VAL A 257 8.70 -10.21 -19.59
CA VAL A 257 9.19 -9.20 -20.53
C VAL A 257 10.65 -8.89 -20.20
N LYS A 258 11.55 -9.17 -21.15
CA LYS A 258 13.00 -9.02 -20.97
C LYS A 258 13.38 -7.59 -20.57
N GLY A 259 14.17 -7.48 -19.50
CA GLY A 259 14.64 -6.19 -18.98
C GLY A 259 13.62 -5.44 -18.13
N ILE A 260 12.46 -6.05 -17.84
CA ILE A 260 11.50 -5.58 -16.86
C ILE A 260 11.48 -6.54 -15.68
N TYR A 261 11.74 -6.00 -14.51
CA TYR A 261 11.77 -6.70 -13.22
C TYR A 261 10.63 -6.22 -12.36
N ALA A 262 10.22 -7.01 -11.37
CA ALA A 262 9.23 -6.60 -10.39
C ALA A 262 9.57 -7.13 -9.01
N ALA A 263 9.26 -6.34 -7.96
CA ALA A 263 9.57 -6.70 -6.57
C ALA A 263 8.56 -6.09 -5.59
N GLY A 264 8.43 -6.70 -4.43
CA GLY A 264 7.49 -6.28 -3.40
C GLY A 264 6.08 -6.82 -3.63
N ASP A 265 5.11 -6.13 -3.09
CA ASP A 265 3.73 -6.65 -3.02
C ASP A 265 2.97 -6.67 -4.35
N ILE A 266 3.59 -6.23 -5.44
CA ILE A 266 3.05 -6.33 -6.80
C ILE A 266 3.23 -7.72 -7.40
N ILE A 267 4.18 -8.53 -6.91
CA ILE A 267 4.46 -9.86 -7.44
C ILE A 267 3.64 -10.95 -6.74
N LYS A 268 3.41 -12.06 -7.43
CA LYS A 268 2.80 -13.27 -6.86
C LYS A 268 3.78 -13.95 -5.91
N LYS A 269 3.37 -14.14 -4.65
CA LYS A 269 4.17 -14.81 -3.60
C LYS A 269 3.27 -15.33 -2.49
N ASP A 270 3.82 -16.15 -1.59
CA ASP A 270 3.08 -16.73 -0.47
C ASP A 270 3.09 -15.82 0.76
N LEU A 271 4.14 -15.01 0.94
CA LEU A 271 4.33 -14.17 2.12
C LEU A 271 4.48 -12.69 1.74
N TYR A 272 3.49 -11.89 2.07
CA TYR A 272 3.47 -10.43 1.86
C TYR A 272 3.90 -9.72 3.15
N GLN A 273 5.22 -9.54 3.32
CA GLN A 273 5.82 -8.90 4.50
C GLN A 273 6.91 -7.91 4.10
N LEU A 274 7.25 -7.01 5.02
CA LEU A 274 8.29 -6.01 4.82
C LEU A 274 9.63 -6.66 4.46
N VAL A 275 10.04 -7.69 5.20
CA VAL A 275 11.32 -8.38 5.01
C VAL A 275 11.43 -9.04 3.64
N THR A 276 10.33 -9.64 3.13
CA THR A 276 10.33 -10.23 1.78
C THR A 276 10.40 -9.15 0.71
N ALA A 277 9.68 -8.06 0.87
CA ALA A 277 9.71 -6.94 -0.07
C ALA A 277 11.12 -6.31 -0.17
N VAL A 278 11.82 -6.12 0.96
CA VAL A 278 13.20 -5.61 0.99
C VAL A 278 14.15 -6.57 0.27
N SER A 279 14.07 -7.88 0.56
CA SER A 279 14.87 -8.90 -0.09
C SER A 279 14.68 -8.94 -1.61
N GLU A 280 13.43 -8.92 -2.06
CA GLU A 280 13.07 -8.95 -3.48
C GLU A 280 13.61 -7.73 -4.24
N GLY A 281 13.54 -6.53 -3.64
CA GLY A 281 14.13 -5.31 -4.21
C GLY A 281 15.64 -5.44 -4.41
N ALA A 282 16.35 -5.98 -3.42
CA ALA A 282 17.79 -6.23 -3.50
C ALA A 282 18.15 -7.25 -4.60
N ILE A 283 17.37 -8.34 -4.69
CA ILE A 283 17.55 -9.38 -5.73
C ILE A 283 17.33 -8.79 -7.13
N ALA A 284 16.25 -8.03 -7.32
CA ALA A 284 15.94 -7.39 -8.59
C ALA A 284 17.08 -6.47 -9.06
N ALA A 285 17.53 -5.56 -8.19
CA ALA A 285 18.62 -4.63 -8.52
C ALA A 285 19.94 -5.34 -8.83
N THR A 286 20.28 -6.39 -8.07
CA THR A 286 21.49 -7.19 -8.31
C THR A 286 21.46 -7.88 -9.67
N ASN A 287 20.29 -8.42 -10.09
CA ASN A 287 20.17 -9.07 -11.39
C ASN A 287 20.07 -8.07 -12.54
N VAL A 288 19.51 -6.89 -12.34
CA VAL A 288 19.62 -5.76 -13.28
C VAL A 288 21.09 -5.43 -13.54
N PHE A 289 21.89 -5.27 -12.49
CA PHE A 289 23.32 -4.99 -12.62
C PHE A 289 24.05 -6.04 -13.45
N LYS A 290 23.83 -7.33 -13.16
CA LYS A 290 24.42 -8.43 -13.93
C LYS A 290 24.02 -8.35 -15.41
N SER A 291 22.74 -8.17 -15.69
CA SER A 291 22.20 -8.12 -17.07
C SER A 291 22.61 -6.90 -17.89
N ILE A 292 23.22 -5.89 -17.30
CA ILE A 292 23.79 -4.72 -18.00
C ILE A 292 25.30 -4.94 -18.26
N LYS A 293 25.96 -5.75 -17.44
CA LYS A 293 27.40 -6.06 -17.57
C LYS A 293 27.68 -7.18 -18.58
N GLU A 294 26.69 -8.05 -18.82
CA GLU A 294 26.72 -9.06 -19.88
C GLU A 294 26.46 -8.42 -21.26
#